data_abeb0b5088c8a8e27aed3bb7c9508d51
#
_entry.id   abeb0b5088c8a8e27aed3bb7c9508d51
#
_cell.length_a   1.000
_cell.length_b   1.000
_cell.length_c   1.000
_cell.angle_alpha   90.00
_cell.angle_beta   90.00
_cell.angle_gamma   90.00
#
_symmetry.space_group_name_H-M   'P 1'
#
loop_
_entity.id
_entity.type
_entity.pdbx_description
1 polymer ?
#
loop_
_entity_poly.entity_id
_entity_poly.type
_entity_poly.pdbx_seq_one_letter_code
_entity_poly.pdbx_strand_id
1 'polypeptide(L)'
;MIDAICALAILGVAAFVYYIKIKLDSTINDGNTTKKAKAALQHDSQSGTAAVEPAGVSASPSTSSSTSPSTSETIPPLRTRDLFLQTLTTIGCQYEIDEHDRVCFAYQGEHFVAETDNDHAYVGIYDFAWGSVKLSDIDEISRLRRAINEANWQNSVTTIFSINDEDNEMVVHCKTTIVFVSQLHDLQGYLRLELSEFFRAHNLVGNEMAKLRAKENAREVQQA
;
A
#
# COMPACT_ATOMS: atom_id res chain seq x y z
N MET A 1 -16.00 31.00 12.85
CA MET A 1 -16.62 29.83 12.21
C MET A 1 -15.59 28.90 11.54
N ILE A 2 -14.54 29.40 10.95
CA ILE A 2 -13.46 28.62 10.31
C ILE A 2 -12.67 27.80 11.35
N ASP A 3 -12.42 28.35 12.55
CA ASP A 3 -11.67 27.67 13.61
C ASP A 3 -12.39 26.45 14.20
N ALA A 4 -13.72 26.46 14.23
CA ALA A 4 -14.50 25.33 14.74
C ALA A 4 -14.52 24.14 13.76
N ILE A 5 -14.47 24.41 12.46
CA ILE A 5 -14.42 23.36 11.42
C ILE A 5 -13.04 22.71 11.38
N CYS A 6 -11.96 23.51 11.55
CA CYS A 6 -10.61 22.98 11.69
C CYS A 6 -10.44 22.12 12.95
N ALA A 7 -11.01 22.55 14.09
CA ALA A 7 -10.93 21.78 15.33
C ALA A 7 -11.68 20.44 15.25
N LEU A 8 -12.84 20.40 14.57
CA LEU A 8 -13.59 19.17 14.33
C LEU A 8 -12.87 18.22 13.36
N ALA A 9 -12.19 18.76 12.36
CA ALA A 9 -11.37 17.94 11.43
C ALA A 9 -10.17 17.32 12.15
N ILE A 10 -9.48 18.07 13.00
CA ILE A 10 -8.34 17.60 13.81
C ILE A 10 -8.77 16.52 14.81
N LEU A 11 -9.93 16.69 15.48
CA LEU A 11 -10.48 15.68 16.38
C LEU A 11 -10.91 14.41 15.64
N GLY A 12 -11.43 14.52 14.42
CA GLY A 12 -11.77 13.39 13.55
C GLY A 12 -10.53 12.59 13.14
N VAL A 13 -9.45 13.27 12.77
CA VAL A 13 -8.17 12.64 12.40
C VAL A 13 -7.53 11.96 13.61
N ALA A 14 -7.52 12.61 14.78
CA ALA A 14 -6.97 12.01 15.99
C ALA A 14 -7.76 10.77 16.45
N ALA A 15 -9.09 10.80 16.37
CA ALA A 15 -9.95 9.65 16.68
C ALA A 15 -9.75 8.51 15.67
N PHE A 16 -9.52 8.83 14.39
CA PHE A 16 -9.27 7.85 13.33
C PHE A 16 -7.88 7.22 13.48
N VAL A 17 -6.84 8.00 13.76
CA VAL A 17 -5.48 7.49 14.06
C VAL A 17 -5.51 6.57 15.27
N TYR A 18 -6.25 6.95 16.34
CA TYR A 18 -6.42 6.12 17.51
C TYR A 18 -7.20 4.81 17.22
N TYR A 19 -8.21 4.86 16.38
CA TYR A 19 -8.98 3.70 15.93
C TYR A 19 -8.12 2.74 15.08
N ILE A 20 -7.33 3.27 14.15
CA ILE A 20 -6.36 2.47 13.36
C ILE A 20 -5.31 1.87 14.28
N LYS A 21 -4.82 2.61 15.29
CA LYS A 21 -3.86 2.11 16.26
C LYS A 21 -4.35 0.86 16.98
N ILE A 22 -5.56 0.89 17.54
CA ILE A 22 -6.16 -0.25 18.21
C ILE A 22 -6.33 -1.44 17.25
N LYS A 23 -6.77 -1.19 16.02
CA LYS A 23 -7.00 -2.26 15.02
C LYS A 23 -5.71 -2.89 14.48
N LEU A 24 -4.65 -2.12 14.31
CA LEU A 24 -3.38 -2.65 13.81
C LEU A 24 -2.61 -3.44 14.88
N ASP A 25 -2.65 -3.01 16.14
CA ASP A 25 -2.00 -3.73 17.24
C ASP A 25 -2.57 -5.15 17.40
N SER A 26 -3.88 -5.34 17.19
CA SER A 26 -4.51 -6.67 17.19
C SER A 26 -4.05 -7.53 16.00
N THR A 27 -3.92 -6.95 14.81
CA THR A 27 -3.53 -7.69 13.58
C THR A 27 -2.04 -8.05 13.55
N ILE A 28 -1.16 -7.23 14.15
CA ILE A 28 0.29 -7.48 14.22
C ILE A 28 0.62 -8.56 15.26
N ASN A 29 -0.13 -8.65 16.34
CA ASN A 29 0.07 -9.69 17.35
C ASN A 29 -0.24 -11.09 16.81
N ASP A 30 -1.21 -11.26 15.91
CA ASP A 30 -1.49 -12.52 15.24
C ASP A 30 -0.43 -12.90 14.19
N GLY A 31 0.21 -11.92 13.54
CA GLY A 31 1.30 -12.14 12.58
C GLY A 31 2.61 -12.64 13.21
N ASN A 32 2.82 -12.42 14.51
CA ASN A 32 4.04 -12.84 15.21
C ASN A 32 4.03 -14.33 15.60
N THR A 33 2.86 -14.95 15.69
CA THR A 33 2.72 -16.40 15.91
C THR A 33 3.11 -17.23 14.67
N THR A 34 2.90 -16.68 13.46
CA THR A 34 3.27 -17.35 12.20
C THR A 34 4.75 -17.27 11.86
N LYS A 35 5.47 -16.24 12.32
CA LYS A 35 6.92 -16.15 12.12
C LYS A 35 7.72 -17.18 12.93
N LYS A 36 7.22 -17.61 14.07
CA LYS A 36 7.87 -18.63 14.91
C LYS A 36 7.79 -20.05 14.31
N ALA A 37 6.79 -20.32 13.47
CA ALA A 37 6.64 -21.60 12.78
C ALA A 37 7.52 -21.71 11.52
N LYS A 38 7.91 -20.59 10.89
CA LYS A 38 8.71 -20.59 9.65
C LYS A 38 10.23 -20.68 9.90
N ALA A 39 10.70 -20.34 11.10
CA ALA A 39 12.12 -20.42 11.47
C ALA A 39 12.59 -21.87 11.79
N ALA A 40 11.67 -22.81 11.92
CA ALA A 40 12.00 -24.22 12.24
C ALA A 40 12.23 -25.11 11.00
N LEU A 41 12.05 -24.60 9.77
CA LEU A 41 12.14 -25.41 8.54
C LEU A 41 13.32 -25.08 7.61
N GLN A 42 14.27 -24.25 8.03
CA GLN A 42 15.46 -23.92 7.22
C GLN A 42 16.76 -24.35 7.91
N HIS A 43 16.93 -25.65 8.05
CA HIS A 43 18.23 -26.26 8.29
C HIS A 43 18.28 -27.55 7.48
N ASP A 44 18.68 -27.44 6.21
CA ASP A 44 19.43 -28.46 5.46
C ASP A 44 19.54 -28.02 3.99
N SER A 45 20.73 -27.67 3.58
CA SER A 45 21.36 -27.97 2.28
C SER A 45 22.58 -27.07 2.05
N GLN A 46 23.72 -27.56 2.50
CA GLN A 46 25.05 -27.12 2.03
C GLN A 46 25.58 -28.14 1.04
N SER A 47 26.21 -27.63 0.01
CA SER A 47 27.40 -28.09 -0.78
C SER A 47 27.12 -27.92 -2.28
N GLY A 48 28.01 -27.41 -3.11
CA GLY A 48 29.40 -27.38 -3.26
C GLY A 48 29.83 -26.64 -4.50
N THR A 49 31.00 -26.03 -4.44
CA THR A 49 32.11 -25.93 -5.40
C THR A 49 31.86 -25.58 -6.89
N ALA A 50 32.48 -24.57 -7.52
CA ALA A 50 33.86 -24.50 -7.91
C ALA A 50 34.21 -23.19 -8.64
N ALA A 51 35.41 -22.75 -8.46
CA ALA A 51 36.09 -21.60 -9.04
C ALA A 51 36.50 -21.83 -10.51
N VAL A 52 36.55 -20.75 -11.32
CA VAL A 52 37.52 -20.57 -12.42
C VAL A 52 37.76 -19.07 -12.65
N GLU A 53 38.97 -18.58 -12.33
CA GLU A 53 39.65 -17.48 -13.01
C GLU A 53 40.46 -18.07 -14.20
N PRO A 54 40.85 -17.29 -15.24
CA PRO A 54 41.95 -16.37 -15.15
C PRO A 54 42.00 -15.14 -16.09
N ALA A 55 42.68 -14.12 -15.60
CA ALA A 55 43.79 -13.37 -16.21
C ALA A 55 43.71 -12.69 -17.57
N GLY A 56 43.94 -11.37 -17.57
CA GLY A 56 45.12 -10.84 -18.24
C GLY A 56 44.91 -9.70 -19.24
N VAL A 57 45.67 -8.63 -19.02
CA VAL A 57 46.51 -7.78 -19.88
C VAL A 57 46.04 -6.38 -20.22
N SER A 58 46.66 -5.41 -19.52
CA SER A 58 47.48 -4.27 -19.95
C SER A 58 47.13 -3.44 -21.18
N ALA A 59 46.98 -2.12 -20.98
CA ALA A 59 47.90 -1.05 -21.37
C ALA A 59 47.21 0.34 -21.41
N SER A 60 47.79 1.29 -20.67
CA SER A 60 47.61 2.74 -20.88
C SER A 60 48.50 3.20 -22.06
N PRO A 61 48.32 4.43 -22.68
CA PRO A 61 48.67 5.66 -21.97
C PRO A 61 47.86 6.93 -22.34
N SER A 62 47.78 7.81 -21.34
CA SER A 62 47.85 9.27 -21.34
C SER A 62 47.45 10.11 -22.54
N THR A 63 46.53 11.03 -22.33
CA THR A 63 46.66 12.43 -22.82
C THR A 63 45.94 13.38 -21.86
N SER A 64 46.65 14.30 -21.34
CA SER A 64 46.27 15.43 -20.52
C SER A 64 45.50 16.50 -21.35
N SER A 65 44.29 16.88 -20.90
CA SER A 65 43.76 18.20 -21.20
C SER A 65 43.06 18.74 -19.94
N SER A 66 43.65 19.81 -19.45
CA SER A 66 43.16 20.67 -18.37
C SER A 66 41.88 21.34 -18.78
N THR A 67 40.76 20.98 -18.16
CA THR A 67 39.53 21.75 -18.20
C THR A 67 39.11 21.98 -16.75
N SER A 68 39.01 23.23 -16.36
CA SER A 68 38.59 23.71 -15.05
C SER A 68 37.26 23.07 -14.65
N PRO A 69 37.13 22.51 -13.43
CA PRO A 69 35.84 22.02 -12.97
C PRO A 69 34.96 23.20 -12.58
N SER A 70 33.98 23.55 -13.40
CA SER A 70 32.78 24.18 -12.87
C SER A 70 32.08 23.17 -11.98
N THR A 71 32.28 23.30 -10.68
CA THR A 71 31.59 22.53 -9.65
C THR A 71 30.12 22.98 -9.67
N SER A 72 29.33 22.41 -10.57
CA SER A 72 27.90 22.33 -10.35
C SER A 72 27.73 21.39 -9.16
N GLU A 73 27.38 21.92 -8.01
CA GLU A 73 26.91 21.14 -6.88
C GLU A 73 25.70 20.36 -7.37
N THR A 74 25.93 19.12 -7.77
CA THR A 74 24.87 18.19 -8.11
C THR A 74 24.18 17.81 -6.80
N ILE A 75 23.05 18.46 -6.51
CA ILE A 75 22.21 18.06 -5.37
C ILE A 75 21.91 16.57 -5.54
N PRO A 76 22.25 15.73 -4.57
CA PRO A 76 21.96 14.30 -4.69
C PRO A 76 20.46 14.10 -4.89
N PRO A 77 20.05 13.14 -5.72
CA PRO A 77 18.63 12.85 -5.94
C PRO A 77 17.97 12.49 -4.60
N LEU A 78 16.76 12.98 -4.39
CA LEU A 78 15.95 12.62 -3.24
C LEU A 78 15.79 11.11 -3.18
N ARG A 79 15.89 10.57 -1.97
CA ARG A 79 15.65 9.15 -1.70
C ARG A 79 14.15 8.90 -1.64
N THR A 80 13.73 7.67 -1.74
CA THR A 80 12.33 7.27 -1.99
C THR A 80 11.33 7.90 -1.02
N ARG A 81 11.59 7.80 0.29
CA ARG A 81 10.69 8.39 1.30
C ARG A 81 10.60 9.91 1.16
N ASP A 82 11.75 10.58 1.08
CA ASP A 82 11.79 12.05 0.97
C ASP A 82 11.07 12.51 -0.31
N LEU A 83 11.27 11.79 -1.40
CA LEU A 83 10.63 12.03 -2.68
C LEU A 83 9.10 11.83 -2.61
N PHE A 84 8.67 10.78 -1.91
CA PHE A 84 7.24 10.49 -1.69
C PHE A 84 6.57 11.59 -0.87
N LEU A 85 7.17 12.01 0.26
CA LEU A 85 6.65 13.09 1.11
C LEU A 85 6.57 14.42 0.36
N GLN A 86 7.62 14.75 -0.42
CA GLN A 86 7.60 15.92 -1.27
C GLN A 86 6.49 15.87 -2.32
N THR A 87 6.28 14.70 -2.93
CA THR A 87 5.23 14.51 -3.94
C THR A 87 3.85 14.63 -3.32
N LEU A 88 3.59 14.04 -2.13
CA LEU A 88 2.34 14.21 -1.39
C LEU A 88 2.04 15.69 -1.15
N THR A 89 3.01 16.44 -0.64
CA THR A 89 2.87 17.89 -0.43
C THR A 89 2.54 18.62 -1.74
N THR A 90 3.21 18.26 -2.84
CA THR A 90 3.02 18.91 -4.13
C THR A 90 1.64 18.64 -4.74
N ILE A 91 1.06 17.45 -4.52
CA ILE A 91 -0.32 17.13 -4.96
C ILE A 91 -1.39 17.66 -4.00
N GLY A 92 -0.98 18.33 -2.91
CA GLY A 92 -1.87 18.97 -1.95
C GLY A 92 -2.35 18.07 -0.81
N CYS A 93 -1.74 16.90 -0.61
CA CYS A 93 -2.02 16.03 0.51
C CYS A 93 -1.29 16.52 1.77
N GLN A 94 -2.02 16.63 2.87
CA GLN A 94 -1.45 16.73 4.21
C GLN A 94 -1.16 15.32 4.72
N TYR A 95 -0.03 15.15 5.39
CA TYR A 95 0.35 13.88 5.97
C TYR A 95 0.88 14.02 7.40
N GLU A 96 0.83 12.94 8.15
CA GLU A 96 1.41 12.77 9.48
C GLU A 96 2.26 11.50 9.50
N ILE A 97 3.27 11.48 10.35
CA ILE A 97 4.07 10.28 10.61
C ILE A 97 3.58 9.68 11.92
N ASP A 98 3.17 8.42 11.89
CA ASP A 98 2.71 7.74 13.09
C ASP A 98 3.87 7.18 13.94
N GLU A 99 3.55 6.60 15.08
CA GLU A 99 4.54 6.02 16.01
C GLU A 99 5.32 4.82 15.46
N HIS A 100 4.84 4.22 14.35
CA HIS A 100 5.48 3.13 13.63
C HIS A 100 6.27 3.62 12.41
N ASP A 101 6.50 4.93 12.32
CA ASP A 101 7.20 5.59 11.21
C ASP A 101 6.50 5.44 9.84
N ARG A 102 5.17 5.19 9.84
CA ARG A 102 4.34 5.13 8.63
C ARG A 102 3.79 6.51 8.30
N VAL A 103 3.56 6.75 7.01
CA VAL A 103 3.01 8.00 6.50
C VAL A 103 1.49 7.87 6.39
N CYS A 104 0.74 8.56 7.24
CA CYS A 104 -0.73 8.63 7.20
C CYS A 104 -1.16 9.89 6.45
N PHE A 105 -2.00 9.77 5.42
CA PHE A 105 -2.42 10.91 4.62
C PHE A 105 -3.84 10.74 4.10
N ALA A 106 -4.48 11.87 3.70
CA ALA A 106 -5.80 11.88 3.10
C ALA A 106 -5.73 12.28 1.62
N TYR A 107 -6.48 11.61 0.76
CA TYR A 107 -6.64 11.93 -0.65
C TYR A 107 -8.09 11.74 -1.09
N GLN A 108 -8.72 12.81 -1.63
CA GLN A 108 -10.12 12.82 -2.08
C GLN A 108 -11.14 12.29 -1.05
N GLY A 109 -10.88 12.50 0.23
CA GLY A 109 -11.77 12.09 1.32
C GLY A 109 -11.49 10.72 1.92
N GLU A 110 -10.64 9.90 1.29
CA GLU A 110 -10.19 8.62 1.82
C GLU A 110 -8.85 8.76 2.56
N HIS A 111 -8.61 7.86 3.51
CA HIS A 111 -7.42 7.84 4.35
C HIS A 111 -6.51 6.68 3.97
N PHE A 112 -5.26 7.01 3.74
CA PHE A 112 -4.24 6.06 3.33
C PHE A 112 -3.12 5.98 4.35
N VAL A 113 -2.49 4.81 4.43
CA VAL A 113 -1.25 4.59 5.16
C VAL A 113 -0.19 4.14 4.17
N ALA A 114 0.98 4.75 4.19
CA ALA A 114 2.10 4.30 3.37
C ALA A 114 3.29 3.85 4.24
N GLU A 115 3.89 2.75 3.83
CA GLU A 115 5.16 2.22 4.37
C GLU A 115 6.24 2.47 3.33
N THR A 116 7.25 3.23 3.71
CA THR A 116 8.37 3.60 2.84
C THR A 116 9.59 3.99 3.67
N ASP A 117 10.75 3.72 3.13
CA ASP A 117 12.03 4.17 3.65
C ASP A 117 12.91 4.75 2.54
N ASN A 118 14.12 5.18 2.89
CA ASN A 118 15.07 5.72 1.95
C ASN A 118 16.08 4.70 1.39
N ASP A 119 15.99 3.45 1.79
CA ASP A 119 16.93 2.39 1.40
C ASP A 119 16.36 1.50 0.28
N HIS A 120 15.04 1.55 0.08
CA HIS A 120 14.34 0.79 -0.94
C HIS A 120 13.65 1.72 -1.95
N ALA A 121 13.45 1.22 -3.16
CA ALA A 121 12.79 1.96 -4.24
C ALA A 121 11.25 1.81 -4.23
N TYR A 122 10.68 1.29 -3.16
CA TYR A 122 9.27 0.91 -3.09
C TYR A 122 8.51 1.70 -2.03
N VAL A 123 7.25 1.96 -2.32
CA VAL A 123 6.25 2.48 -1.37
C VAL A 123 5.09 1.51 -1.33
N GLY A 124 4.82 0.94 -0.16
CA GLY A 124 3.59 0.19 0.11
C GLY A 124 2.49 1.17 0.48
N ILE A 125 1.34 1.13 -0.19
CA ILE A 125 0.19 1.98 0.10
C ILE A 125 -0.98 1.09 0.49
N TYR A 126 -1.67 1.47 1.56
CA TYR A 126 -2.77 0.74 2.16
C TYR A 126 -3.97 1.66 2.37
N ASP A 127 -5.15 1.13 2.09
CA ASP A 127 -6.43 1.70 2.47
C ASP A 127 -7.14 0.70 3.37
N PHE A 128 -7.19 1.02 4.67
CA PHE A 128 -7.68 0.11 5.69
C PHE A 128 -9.16 0.34 5.99
N ALA A 129 -9.91 -0.75 6.13
CA ALA A 129 -11.28 -0.77 6.64
C ALA A 129 -12.27 0.10 5.83
N TRP A 130 -12.11 0.16 4.51
CA TRP A 130 -13.01 0.90 3.64
C TRP A 130 -14.42 0.28 3.54
N GLY A 131 -14.59 -0.99 3.95
CA GLY A 131 -15.88 -1.67 3.99
C GLY A 131 -15.87 -2.81 4.98
N SER A 132 -17.07 -3.24 5.43
CA SER A 132 -17.21 -4.42 6.28
C SER A 132 -18.56 -5.12 6.06
N VAL A 133 -18.64 -6.38 6.47
CA VAL A 133 -19.87 -7.18 6.56
C VAL A 133 -19.87 -7.96 7.87
N LYS A 134 -21.06 -8.15 8.46
CA LYS A 134 -21.21 -8.95 9.69
C LYS A 134 -20.92 -10.42 9.43
N LEU A 135 -20.19 -11.10 10.34
CA LEU A 135 -19.89 -12.53 10.24
C LEU A 135 -21.14 -13.40 10.33
N SER A 136 -22.24 -12.87 10.87
CA SER A 136 -23.53 -13.56 10.90
C SER A 136 -24.23 -13.62 9.54
N ASP A 137 -23.85 -12.79 8.57
CA ASP A 137 -24.43 -12.76 7.22
C ASP A 137 -23.58 -13.59 6.24
N ILE A 138 -23.80 -14.91 6.27
CA ILE A 138 -23.03 -15.87 5.47
C ILE A 138 -23.20 -15.64 3.97
N ASP A 139 -24.39 -15.22 3.53
CA ASP A 139 -24.65 -14.97 2.12
C ASP A 139 -23.91 -13.72 1.63
N GLU A 140 -23.92 -12.66 2.44
CA GLU A 140 -23.19 -11.44 2.12
C GLU A 140 -21.67 -11.66 2.13
N ILE A 141 -21.14 -12.44 3.06
CA ILE A 141 -19.74 -12.86 3.08
C ILE A 141 -19.38 -13.63 1.80
N SER A 142 -20.23 -14.58 1.41
CA SER A 142 -20.02 -15.37 0.18
C SER A 142 -19.98 -14.48 -1.06
N ARG A 143 -20.91 -13.51 -1.16
CA ARG A 143 -20.96 -12.53 -2.24
C ARG A 143 -19.71 -11.66 -2.24
N LEU A 144 -19.32 -11.13 -1.08
CA LEU A 144 -18.14 -10.25 -0.93
C LEU A 144 -16.86 -10.95 -1.35
N ARG A 145 -16.63 -12.18 -0.92
CA ARG A 145 -15.45 -12.96 -1.33
C ARG A 145 -15.39 -13.18 -2.84
N ARG A 146 -16.53 -13.43 -3.49
CA ARG A 146 -16.62 -13.56 -4.95
C ARG A 146 -16.37 -12.23 -5.66
N ALA A 147 -16.94 -11.13 -5.14
CA ALA A 147 -16.75 -9.79 -5.68
C ALA A 147 -15.29 -9.34 -5.57
N ILE A 148 -14.63 -9.57 -4.43
CA ILE A 148 -13.20 -9.29 -4.24
C ILE A 148 -12.36 -10.08 -5.24
N ASN A 149 -12.63 -11.37 -5.41
CA ASN A 149 -11.88 -12.19 -6.36
C ASN A 149 -12.02 -11.65 -7.79
N GLU A 150 -13.23 -11.28 -8.21
CA GLU A 150 -13.48 -10.71 -9.54
C GLU A 150 -12.81 -9.34 -9.71
N ALA A 151 -12.88 -8.47 -8.70
CA ALA A 151 -12.24 -7.16 -8.74
C ALA A 151 -10.72 -7.27 -8.88
N ASN A 152 -10.08 -8.21 -8.17
CA ASN A 152 -8.64 -8.44 -8.22
C ASN A 152 -8.14 -8.91 -9.60
N TRP A 153 -9.00 -9.48 -10.46
CA TRP A 153 -8.66 -9.79 -11.85
C TRP A 153 -8.63 -8.56 -12.75
N GLN A 154 -9.31 -7.49 -12.35
CA GLN A 154 -9.54 -6.30 -13.18
C GLN A 154 -8.74 -5.07 -12.72
N ASN A 155 -8.01 -5.18 -11.60
CA ASN A 155 -7.31 -4.04 -10.98
C ASN A 155 -5.89 -4.41 -10.54
N SER A 156 -4.99 -3.42 -10.57
CA SER A 156 -3.62 -3.51 -10.04
C SER A 156 -3.57 -3.46 -8.52
N VAL A 157 -4.49 -2.73 -7.89
CA VAL A 157 -4.65 -2.70 -6.44
C VAL A 157 -5.31 -3.99 -5.95
N THR A 158 -4.69 -4.64 -4.99
CA THR A 158 -5.19 -5.88 -4.41
C THR A 158 -6.15 -5.60 -3.26
N THR A 159 -7.39 -6.05 -3.39
CA THR A 159 -8.37 -6.05 -2.30
C THR A 159 -8.21 -7.32 -1.47
N ILE A 160 -8.14 -7.16 -0.16
CA ILE A 160 -8.03 -8.24 0.83
C ILE A 160 -9.06 -8.05 1.93
N PHE A 161 -9.22 -9.04 2.79
CA PHE A 161 -10.06 -8.92 3.98
C PHE A 161 -9.36 -9.50 5.22
N SER A 162 -9.77 -9.03 6.37
CA SER A 162 -9.43 -9.57 7.69
C SER A 162 -10.69 -9.84 8.50
N ILE A 163 -10.58 -10.66 9.52
CA ILE A 163 -11.65 -10.88 10.49
C ILE A 163 -11.38 -10.00 11.71
N ASN A 164 -12.40 -9.27 12.10
CA ASN A 164 -12.43 -8.53 13.35
C ASN A 164 -13.39 -9.25 14.31
N ASP A 165 -12.82 -10.01 15.22
CA ASP A 165 -13.59 -10.81 16.18
C ASP A 165 -14.32 -9.93 17.20
N GLU A 166 -13.77 -8.76 17.56
CA GLU A 166 -14.38 -7.85 18.53
C GLU A 166 -15.70 -7.27 18.01
N ASP A 167 -15.73 -6.84 16.75
CA ASP A 167 -16.92 -6.29 16.11
C ASP A 167 -17.77 -7.36 15.41
N ASN A 168 -17.29 -8.60 15.38
CA ASN A 168 -17.88 -9.72 14.64
C ASN A 168 -18.10 -9.37 13.16
N GLU A 169 -17.05 -8.87 12.51
CA GLU A 169 -17.07 -8.41 11.13
C GLU A 169 -15.92 -8.97 10.30
N MET A 170 -16.20 -9.17 9.01
CA MET A 170 -15.20 -9.29 7.97
C MET A 170 -14.96 -7.89 7.39
N VAL A 171 -13.74 -7.39 7.56
CA VAL A 171 -13.33 -6.03 7.20
C VAL A 171 -12.51 -6.06 5.91
N VAL A 172 -12.77 -5.14 5.00
CA VAL A 172 -12.14 -5.08 3.67
C VAL A 172 -11.09 -3.99 3.62
N HIS A 173 -9.95 -4.31 3.01
CA HIS A 173 -8.82 -3.42 2.84
C HIS A 173 -8.34 -3.46 1.40
N CYS A 174 -7.67 -2.41 0.96
CA CYS A 174 -6.93 -2.40 -0.29
C CYS A 174 -5.44 -2.15 -0.06
N LYS A 175 -4.58 -2.72 -0.92
CA LYS A 175 -3.15 -2.48 -0.88
C LYS A 175 -2.52 -2.53 -2.27
N THR A 176 -1.45 -1.77 -2.44
CA THR A 176 -0.54 -1.87 -3.58
C THR A 176 0.91 -1.62 -3.12
N THR A 177 1.86 -2.02 -3.96
CA THR A 177 3.26 -1.66 -3.79
C THR A 177 3.75 -1.08 -5.10
N ILE A 178 4.23 0.15 -5.06
CA ILE A 178 4.68 0.89 -6.24
C ILE A 178 6.19 1.14 -6.20
N VAL A 179 6.82 1.22 -7.36
CA VAL A 179 8.20 1.72 -7.49
C VAL A 179 8.14 3.24 -7.48
N PHE A 180 8.90 3.87 -6.58
CA PHE A 180 8.87 5.32 -6.45
C PHE A 180 10.29 5.89 -6.42
N VAL A 181 10.77 6.34 -7.58
CA VAL A 181 12.15 6.76 -7.80
C VAL A 181 12.20 8.06 -8.62
N SER A 182 13.26 8.84 -8.45
CA SER A 182 13.44 10.14 -9.11
C SER A 182 13.50 10.10 -10.65
N GLN A 183 13.72 8.91 -11.21
CA GLN A 183 13.76 8.69 -12.67
C GLN A 183 12.36 8.66 -13.32
N LEU A 184 11.29 8.56 -12.55
CA LEU A 184 9.93 8.65 -13.08
C LEU A 184 9.67 10.08 -13.60
N HIS A 185 9.19 10.17 -14.83
CA HIS A 185 9.04 11.47 -15.53
C HIS A 185 8.02 12.39 -14.87
N ASP A 186 6.89 11.85 -14.42
CA ASP A 186 5.80 12.59 -13.76
C ASP A 186 5.37 11.88 -12.48
N LEU A 187 6.09 12.16 -11.39
CA LEU A 187 5.79 11.57 -10.09
C LEU A 187 4.41 11.94 -9.55
N GLN A 188 3.96 13.18 -9.84
CA GLN A 188 2.66 13.64 -9.37
C GLN A 188 1.51 12.94 -10.09
N GLY A 189 1.58 12.87 -11.42
CA GLY A 189 0.61 12.16 -12.23
C GLY A 189 0.61 10.66 -11.92
N TYR A 190 1.79 10.08 -11.76
CA TYR A 190 1.94 8.67 -11.37
C TYR A 190 1.29 8.38 -10.01
N LEU A 191 1.61 9.16 -8.96
CA LEU A 191 1.01 8.94 -7.64
C LEU A 191 -0.52 9.13 -7.65
N ARG A 192 -1.02 10.16 -8.37
CA ARG A 192 -2.47 10.36 -8.52
C ARG A 192 -3.15 9.19 -9.23
N LEU A 193 -2.50 8.62 -10.24
CA LEU A 193 -3.00 7.45 -10.96
C LEU A 193 -3.09 6.25 -10.01
N GLU A 194 -2.01 5.95 -9.28
CA GLU A 194 -1.99 4.83 -8.33
C GLU A 194 -3.02 4.99 -7.22
N LEU A 195 -3.20 6.20 -6.67
CA LEU A 195 -4.24 6.47 -5.68
C LEU A 195 -5.66 6.33 -6.28
N SER A 196 -5.86 6.67 -7.56
CA SER A 196 -7.16 6.51 -8.21
C SER A 196 -7.57 5.05 -8.42
N GLU A 197 -6.60 4.13 -8.51
CA GLU A 197 -6.87 2.70 -8.63
C GLU A 197 -7.50 2.10 -7.36
N PHE A 198 -7.31 2.71 -6.18
CA PHE A 198 -8.02 2.32 -4.95
C PHE A 198 -9.53 2.60 -5.09
N PHE A 199 -9.91 3.79 -5.55
CA PHE A 199 -11.32 4.12 -5.79
C PHE A 199 -11.94 3.21 -6.86
N ARG A 200 -11.15 2.85 -7.86
CA ARG A 200 -11.58 1.88 -8.86
C ARG A 200 -11.80 0.49 -8.25
N ALA A 201 -10.92 0.04 -7.33
CA ALA A 201 -11.08 -1.22 -6.61
C ALA A 201 -12.39 -1.24 -5.80
N HIS A 202 -12.69 -0.18 -5.03
CA HIS A 202 -13.94 -0.03 -4.29
C HIS A 202 -15.16 -0.14 -5.22
N ASN A 203 -15.14 0.59 -6.33
CA ASN A 203 -16.23 0.58 -7.31
C ASN A 203 -16.41 -0.80 -7.97
N LEU A 204 -15.33 -1.52 -8.29
CA LEU A 204 -15.40 -2.87 -8.85
C LEU A 204 -16.05 -3.84 -7.87
N VAL A 205 -15.62 -3.86 -6.61
CA VAL A 205 -16.21 -4.71 -5.57
C VAL A 205 -17.68 -4.36 -5.37
N GLY A 206 -18.03 -3.08 -5.23
CA GLY A 206 -19.41 -2.63 -5.05
C GLY A 206 -20.32 -3.03 -6.22
N ASN A 207 -19.85 -2.87 -7.44
CA ASN A 207 -20.59 -3.26 -8.65
C ASN A 207 -20.80 -4.76 -8.75
N GLU A 208 -19.78 -5.58 -8.44
CA GLU A 208 -19.91 -7.03 -8.44
C GLU A 208 -20.84 -7.53 -7.33
N MET A 209 -20.81 -6.93 -6.14
CA MET A 209 -21.78 -7.20 -5.07
C MET A 209 -23.22 -6.93 -5.54
N ALA A 210 -23.45 -5.79 -6.17
CA ALA A 210 -24.78 -5.42 -6.71
C ALA A 210 -25.27 -6.42 -7.78
N LYS A 211 -24.39 -6.83 -8.70
CA LYS A 211 -24.70 -7.85 -9.72
C LYS A 211 -25.07 -9.20 -9.10
N LEU A 212 -24.33 -9.64 -8.09
CA LEU A 212 -24.57 -10.90 -7.40
C LEU A 212 -25.92 -10.90 -6.70
N ARG A 213 -26.26 -9.83 -5.94
CA ARG A 213 -27.56 -9.67 -5.29
C ARG A 213 -28.71 -9.66 -6.31
N ALA A 214 -28.58 -8.91 -7.42
CA ALA A 214 -29.60 -8.87 -8.47
C ALA A 214 -29.84 -10.25 -9.10
N LYS A 215 -28.77 -11.02 -9.31
CA LYS A 215 -28.87 -12.38 -9.88
C LYS A 215 -29.57 -13.35 -8.95
N GLU A 216 -29.35 -13.27 -7.65
CA GLU A 216 -29.97 -14.12 -6.64
C GLU A 216 -31.46 -13.79 -6.52
N ASN A 217 -31.83 -12.52 -6.40
CA ASN A 217 -33.23 -12.07 -6.37
C ASN A 217 -34.00 -12.52 -7.61
N ALA A 218 -33.40 -12.46 -8.82
CA ALA A 218 -34.05 -12.92 -10.04
C ALA A 218 -34.32 -14.46 -10.05
N ARG A 219 -33.47 -15.25 -9.40
CA ARG A 219 -33.65 -16.69 -9.29
C ARG A 219 -34.77 -17.05 -8.30
N GLU A 220 -34.85 -16.34 -7.18
CA GLU A 220 -35.91 -16.55 -6.18
C GLU A 220 -37.30 -16.28 -6.78
N VAL A 221 -37.43 -15.17 -7.57
CA VAL A 221 -38.69 -14.85 -8.27
C VAL A 221 -39.10 -15.92 -9.30
N GLN A 222 -38.13 -16.61 -9.92
CA GLN A 222 -38.42 -17.66 -10.90
C GLN A 222 -38.81 -19.02 -10.25
N GLN A 223 -38.56 -19.19 -8.97
CA GLN A 223 -38.84 -20.43 -8.20
C GLN A 223 -40.11 -20.33 -7.36
N ALA A 224 -40.66 -19.12 -7.21
CA ALA A 224 -41.93 -18.85 -6.49
C ALA A 224 -43.14 -18.91 -7.40
#